data_af4c70b4b7e021c7902f2c87e781f1e2
#
_entry.id   af4c70b4b7e021c7902f2c87e781f1e2
#
_cell.length_a   1.000
_cell.length_b   1.000
_cell.length_c   1.000
_cell.angle_alpha   90.00
_cell.angle_beta   90.00
_cell.angle_gamma   90.00
#
_symmetry.space_group_name_H-M   'P 1'
#
loop_
_entity.id
_entity.type
_entity.pdbx_description
1 polymer ?
#
loop_
_entity_poly.entity_id
_entity_poly.type
_entity_poly.pdbx_seq_one_letter_code
_entity_poly.pdbx_strand_id
1 'polypeptide(L)'
;MIFKMSWLKFLCMICCFQFIGIQFSHAQRVVRAVDYGVRSNNTENAAPGIRKAIEACKRRPGSVLLLPGGRIDIWPEDSPKRELFISNCTEDDTLSKVKNIAFLLEDCKGLTIDGNNTLVMLHGKMISFAILNSSKIQIRNIRFDYQRPTMSELTVKSVTANAIETSINPDTKFAIDTGRIRFYGEGWKANSFHTIVFDPVREMMHYGSFQPFLNSRAIEQTPLNVRFEGDFKKSPLHPGDVLTIRDPYRDNCGAFIHLSKDVQLENVKMHFMHGLGIVSQFSQNISLHKVSVVPREGSGRVIASFADCFHFSGCRGFIKIDSCFTSGAHDDAVNVHGTHLQIVSVDERKIRLRFMHPQTYGFKAYFAGDSIAFVNPKTLMPLGYAKLTTAKLINHREMEIEIDKALPSFVTKGLCIENLTWTPEVLIQNSHFERTNTRGLLLTTRRKVRVENNVFYKTGMSPILIADEALSWFESGSVQDVVIRNNTFDNCGYNDGCGGISVSPENHELVQDKTVHRNIRISNNTFKMSNLLLLRARSVDHLEFTGNHVLYTNALKAGKNKATMDLTACKNVLIEKNDIDLPELLINKAKEMSIIEIKTNLKINQP
;
A
#
# COMPACT_ATOMS: atom_id res chain seq x y z
N MET A 1 -2.94 86.62 39.81
CA MET A 1 -3.95 86.10 40.72
C MET A 1 -4.12 84.63 40.28
N ILE A 2 -3.30 83.78 40.79
CA ILE A 2 -3.44 82.71 41.79
C ILE A 2 -4.56 81.75 41.42
N PHE A 3 -4.20 80.53 41.05
CA PHE A 3 -4.46 79.32 41.84
C PHE A 3 -3.66 78.14 41.38
N LYS A 4 -2.86 77.56 42.24
CA LYS A 4 -2.18 76.27 42.16
C LYS A 4 -3.18 75.15 42.34
N MET A 5 -3.07 74.10 41.54
CA MET A 5 -3.62 72.79 41.95
C MET A 5 -2.59 71.69 41.66
N SER A 6 -2.27 70.97 42.68
CA SER A 6 -1.30 69.90 42.83
C SER A 6 -1.85 68.62 42.16
N TRP A 7 -0.99 67.97 41.42
CA TRP A 7 -1.28 66.62 40.88
C TRP A 7 -0.68 65.54 41.77
N LEU A 8 -1.58 64.78 42.39
CA LEU A 8 -1.27 63.60 43.19
C LEU A 8 -0.89 62.46 42.23
N LYS A 9 0.32 61.95 42.32
CA LYS A 9 0.79 60.80 41.59
C LYS A 9 0.20 59.54 42.20
N PHE A 10 -0.73 58.89 41.46
CA PHE A 10 -1.16 57.54 41.75
C PHE A 10 -0.16 56.59 41.14
N LEU A 11 0.63 55.91 41.92
CA LEU A 11 1.53 54.83 41.55
C LEU A 11 0.71 53.56 41.46
N CYS A 12 0.29 53.17 40.24
CA CYS A 12 -0.31 51.86 40.01
C CYS A 12 0.81 50.82 39.83
N MET A 13 1.04 50.05 40.88
CA MET A 13 1.97 48.91 40.89
C MET A 13 1.30 47.75 40.17
N ILE A 14 1.59 47.60 38.86
CA ILE A 14 1.17 46.41 38.09
C ILE A 14 2.11 45.27 38.43
N CYS A 15 1.66 44.37 39.31
CA CYS A 15 2.29 43.08 39.53
C CYS A 15 2.14 42.25 38.27
N CYS A 16 3.17 42.23 37.42
CA CYS A 16 3.32 41.20 36.37
C CYS A 16 3.56 39.85 37.07
N PHE A 17 2.50 39.08 37.28
CA PHE A 17 2.63 37.65 37.48
C PHE A 17 3.07 37.04 36.19
N GLN A 18 4.38 36.90 35.98
CA GLN A 18 4.91 35.96 35.01
C GLN A 18 4.53 34.56 35.52
N PHE A 19 3.50 33.99 34.92
CA PHE A 19 3.29 32.54 34.98
C PHE A 19 4.48 31.89 34.21
N ILE A 20 5.55 31.59 34.94
CA ILE A 20 6.53 30.64 34.51
C ILE A 20 5.80 29.30 34.48
N GLY A 21 5.25 28.97 33.33
CA GLY A 21 4.78 27.63 33.05
C GLY A 21 5.98 26.67 33.16
N ILE A 22 6.16 26.10 34.34
CA ILE A 22 7.07 24.98 34.52
C ILE A 22 6.50 23.87 33.66
N GLN A 23 6.97 23.76 32.39
CA GLN A 23 6.82 22.54 31.63
C GLN A 23 7.60 21.47 32.40
N PHE A 24 6.89 20.70 33.23
CA PHE A 24 7.42 19.44 33.71
C PHE A 24 7.72 18.59 32.49
N SER A 25 8.94 18.65 32.00
CA SER A 25 9.48 17.63 31.16
C SER A 25 9.39 16.33 31.98
N HIS A 26 8.28 15.58 31.81
CA HIS A 26 8.21 14.23 32.33
C HIS A 26 9.32 13.45 31.64
N ALA A 27 10.40 13.17 32.36
CA ALA A 27 11.46 12.30 31.88
C ALA A 27 10.79 11.04 31.35
N GLN A 28 10.93 10.81 30.07
CA GLN A 28 10.28 9.69 29.37
C GLN A 28 10.76 8.40 30.03
N ARG A 29 9.84 7.63 30.60
CA ARG A 29 10.20 6.44 31.37
C ARG A 29 10.62 5.31 30.45
N VAL A 30 11.88 4.90 30.56
CA VAL A 30 12.45 3.81 29.77
C VAL A 30 12.20 2.47 30.46
N VAL A 31 11.60 1.54 29.75
CA VAL A 31 11.46 0.12 30.08
C VAL A 31 12.45 -0.64 29.22
N ARG A 32 13.44 -1.25 29.79
CA ARG A 32 14.46 -1.98 29.04
C ARG A 32 14.01 -3.43 28.86
N ALA A 33 13.97 -3.91 27.61
CA ALA A 33 13.53 -5.27 27.31
C ALA A 33 14.42 -6.33 27.96
N VAL A 34 15.71 -6.03 28.19
CA VAL A 34 16.65 -6.92 28.88
C VAL A 34 16.23 -7.24 30.31
N ASP A 35 15.55 -6.33 31.00
CA ASP A 35 15.06 -6.52 32.37
C ASP A 35 13.91 -7.53 32.44
N TYR A 36 13.34 -7.89 31.27
CA TYR A 36 12.27 -8.87 31.10
C TYR A 36 12.75 -10.17 30.41
N GLY A 37 14.06 -10.36 30.34
CA GLY A 37 14.66 -11.58 29.81
C GLY A 37 14.92 -11.58 28.30
N VAL A 38 14.74 -10.45 27.58
CA VAL A 38 15.11 -10.38 26.17
C VAL A 38 16.62 -10.32 26.03
N ARG A 39 17.19 -11.29 25.33
CA ARG A 39 18.63 -11.38 25.07
C ARG A 39 18.90 -11.24 23.57
N SER A 40 19.94 -10.50 23.20
CA SER A 40 20.38 -10.38 21.82
C SER A 40 21.45 -11.41 21.46
N ASN A 41 21.57 -11.65 20.16
CA ASN A 41 22.59 -12.50 19.53
C ASN A 41 22.58 -13.96 20.02
N ASN A 42 21.40 -14.47 20.36
CA ASN A 42 21.13 -15.88 20.60
C ASN A 42 19.85 -16.29 19.85
N THR A 43 19.54 -17.59 19.87
CA THR A 43 18.37 -18.16 19.20
C THR A 43 17.19 -18.41 20.15
N GLU A 44 17.25 -17.88 21.38
CA GLU A 44 16.16 -18.02 22.36
C GLU A 44 14.94 -17.19 21.91
N ASN A 45 13.74 -17.72 22.20
CA ASN A 45 12.50 -17.03 21.88
C ASN A 45 12.30 -15.80 22.75
N ALA A 46 12.42 -14.61 22.15
CA ALA A 46 12.22 -13.33 22.85
C ALA A 46 10.74 -12.99 23.11
N ALA A 47 9.77 -13.71 22.52
CA ALA A 47 8.34 -13.38 22.61
C ALA A 47 7.82 -13.22 24.05
N PRO A 48 8.15 -14.11 25.03
CA PRO A 48 7.66 -13.95 26.41
C PRO A 48 8.18 -12.67 27.07
N GLY A 49 9.44 -12.33 26.84
CA GLY A 49 10.07 -11.12 27.37
C GLY A 49 9.49 -9.84 26.79
N ILE A 50 9.34 -9.81 25.46
CA ILE A 50 8.72 -8.69 24.73
C ILE A 50 7.29 -8.44 25.22
N ARG A 51 6.47 -9.50 25.36
CA ARG A 51 5.11 -9.40 25.88
C ARG A 51 5.08 -8.76 27.28
N LYS A 52 5.91 -9.26 28.22
CA LYS A 52 5.99 -8.71 29.59
C LYS A 52 6.43 -7.25 29.58
N ALA A 53 7.38 -6.88 28.75
CA ALA A 53 7.89 -5.51 28.62
C ALA A 53 6.81 -4.55 28.06
N ILE A 54 6.06 -4.96 27.03
CA ILE A 54 4.93 -4.20 26.48
C ILE A 54 3.85 -4.00 27.55
N GLU A 55 3.48 -5.04 28.31
CA GLU A 55 2.52 -4.94 29.40
C GLU A 55 2.99 -3.98 30.52
N ALA A 56 4.29 -3.93 30.81
CA ALA A 56 4.86 -2.97 31.74
C ALA A 56 4.74 -1.52 31.23
N CYS A 57 4.96 -1.29 29.92
CA CYS A 57 4.75 -0.01 29.26
C CYS A 57 3.28 0.40 29.24
N LYS A 58 2.35 -0.54 28.93
CA LYS A 58 0.91 -0.29 28.87
C LYS A 58 0.35 0.25 30.17
N ARG A 59 0.85 -0.23 31.32
CA ARG A 59 0.46 0.29 32.65
C ARG A 59 0.94 1.71 32.92
N ARG A 60 1.77 2.29 32.07
CA ARG A 60 2.42 3.59 32.26
C ARG A 60 2.48 4.35 30.94
N PRO A 61 1.41 5.00 30.52
CA PRO A 61 1.36 5.78 29.29
C PRO A 61 2.54 6.77 29.17
N GLY A 62 3.08 6.93 27.98
CA GLY A 62 4.27 7.75 27.72
C GLY A 62 5.61 7.02 27.88
N SER A 63 5.59 5.71 28.17
CA SER A 63 6.81 4.91 28.29
C SER A 63 7.49 4.65 26.95
N VAL A 64 8.80 4.43 27.01
CA VAL A 64 9.63 3.93 25.91
C VAL A 64 10.06 2.51 26.23
N LEU A 65 9.72 1.56 25.37
CA LEU A 65 10.31 0.22 25.38
C LEU A 65 11.62 0.26 24.58
N LEU A 66 12.74 0.07 25.25
CA LEU A 66 14.06 0.02 24.61
C LEU A 66 14.50 -1.42 24.40
N LEU A 67 14.76 -1.81 23.13
CA LEU A 67 15.29 -3.11 22.76
C LEU A 67 16.82 -3.18 22.94
N PRO A 68 17.42 -4.39 23.03
CA PRO A 68 18.82 -4.53 23.38
C PRO A 68 19.84 -4.17 22.28
N GLY A 69 19.38 -3.99 21.03
CA GLY A 69 20.25 -3.97 19.86
C GLY A 69 20.62 -5.39 19.40
N GLY A 70 21.44 -5.51 18.34
CA GLY A 70 21.82 -6.82 17.77
C GLY A 70 20.66 -7.57 17.12
N ARG A 71 20.65 -8.91 17.23
CA ARG A 71 19.58 -9.78 16.71
C ARG A 71 18.79 -10.38 17.88
N ILE A 72 17.48 -10.40 17.77
CA ILE A 72 16.58 -11.21 18.62
C ILE A 72 15.73 -12.10 17.71
N ASP A 73 15.41 -13.30 18.20
CA ASP A 73 14.58 -14.26 17.49
C ASP A 73 13.21 -14.39 18.16
N ILE A 74 12.14 -14.43 17.37
CA ILE A 74 10.77 -14.57 17.85
C ILE A 74 10.11 -15.74 17.14
N TRP A 75 9.55 -16.66 17.93
CA TRP A 75 8.86 -17.86 17.49
C TRP A 75 7.35 -17.79 17.77
N PRO A 76 6.50 -18.43 16.97
CA PRO A 76 5.05 -18.32 17.10
C PRO A 76 4.47 -18.97 18.37
N GLU A 77 5.17 -19.94 19.00
CA GLU A 77 4.65 -20.76 20.09
C GLU A 77 4.21 -19.92 21.29
N ASP A 78 5.05 -18.95 21.70
CA ASP A 78 4.79 -18.08 22.86
C ASP A 78 4.31 -16.68 22.47
N SER A 79 4.08 -16.44 21.20
CA SER A 79 3.63 -15.14 20.69
C SER A 79 2.13 -14.95 20.93
N PRO A 80 1.68 -13.71 21.21
CA PRO A 80 0.28 -13.40 21.27
C PRO A 80 -0.47 -13.78 20.00
N LYS A 81 -1.72 -14.22 20.13
CA LYS A 81 -2.58 -14.60 19.00
C LYS A 81 -3.84 -13.77 19.01
N ARG A 82 -4.28 -13.32 17.82
CA ARG A 82 -5.56 -12.63 17.63
C ARG A 82 -6.23 -13.12 16.36
N GLU A 83 -7.54 -13.24 16.43
CA GLU A 83 -8.35 -13.39 15.21
C GLU A 83 -8.44 -12.02 14.53
N LEU A 84 -7.95 -11.93 13.29
CA LEU A 84 -7.84 -10.68 12.54
C LEU A 84 -8.40 -10.86 11.13
N PHE A 85 -9.35 -10.00 10.79
CA PHE A 85 -9.89 -9.86 9.44
C PHE A 85 -9.24 -8.64 8.79
N ILE A 86 -8.36 -8.88 7.86
CA ILE A 86 -7.50 -7.88 7.24
C ILE A 86 -7.96 -7.65 5.79
N SER A 87 -8.23 -6.40 5.42
CA SER A 87 -8.62 -6.01 4.07
C SER A 87 -7.64 -6.56 3.04
N ASN A 88 -8.16 -7.10 1.94
CA ASN A 88 -7.40 -7.68 0.81
C ASN A 88 -6.44 -8.83 1.18
N CYS A 89 -6.62 -9.42 2.37
CA CYS A 89 -5.71 -10.42 2.92
C CYS A 89 -6.43 -11.65 3.48
N THR A 90 -7.71 -11.80 3.22
CA THR A 90 -8.53 -12.88 3.77
C THR A 90 -9.07 -13.71 2.61
N GLU A 91 -8.29 -14.67 2.12
CA GLU A 91 -8.59 -15.34 0.85
C GLU A 91 -9.73 -16.38 0.91
N ASP A 92 -9.87 -17.09 2.02
CA ASP A 92 -10.78 -18.23 2.12
C ASP A 92 -11.45 -18.27 3.50
N ASP A 93 -12.75 -18.51 3.53
CA ASP A 93 -13.51 -18.66 4.78
C ASP A 93 -13.05 -19.87 5.60
N THR A 94 -12.46 -20.88 4.97
CA THR A 94 -11.96 -22.09 5.63
C THR A 94 -10.60 -21.91 6.29
N LEU A 95 -9.81 -20.88 5.88
CA LEU A 95 -8.52 -20.60 6.48
C LEU A 95 -8.64 -19.90 7.82
N SER A 96 -7.81 -20.27 8.77
CA SER A 96 -7.77 -19.65 10.10
C SER A 96 -7.45 -18.17 10.02
N LYS A 97 -8.26 -17.32 10.69
CA LYS A 97 -8.03 -15.89 10.86
C LYS A 97 -7.18 -15.58 12.10
N VAL A 98 -6.80 -16.59 12.87
CA VAL A 98 -5.91 -16.44 14.03
C VAL A 98 -4.48 -16.24 13.55
N LYS A 99 -3.89 -15.10 13.92
CA LYS A 99 -2.54 -14.69 13.54
C LYS A 99 -1.62 -14.66 14.74
N ASN A 100 -0.38 -15.13 14.59
CA ASN A 100 0.70 -14.98 15.56
C ASN A 100 1.32 -13.58 15.38
N ILE A 101 1.54 -12.86 16.47
CA ILE A 101 1.99 -11.47 16.46
C ILE A 101 3.25 -11.34 17.32
N ALA A 102 4.31 -10.78 16.75
CA ALA A 102 5.57 -10.63 17.50
C ALA A 102 5.47 -9.49 18.53
N PHE A 103 5.00 -8.32 18.13
CA PHE A 103 4.77 -7.18 19.01
C PHE A 103 3.29 -6.79 18.99
N LEU A 104 2.52 -7.15 20.01
CA LEU A 104 1.12 -6.80 20.13
C LEU A 104 0.96 -5.55 21.03
N LEU A 105 0.54 -4.44 20.42
CA LEU A 105 0.19 -3.19 21.08
C LEU A 105 -1.33 -3.02 21.02
N GLU A 106 -2.03 -3.55 22.01
CA GLU A 106 -3.49 -3.51 22.09
C GLU A 106 -3.94 -2.64 23.26
N ASP A 107 -4.86 -1.70 23.00
CA ASP A 107 -5.37 -0.71 23.96
C ASP A 107 -4.24 0.13 24.63
N CYS A 108 -3.18 0.40 23.89
CA CYS A 108 -2.05 1.19 24.38
C CYS A 108 -2.26 2.69 24.14
N LYS A 109 -1.75 3.52 25.05
CA LYS A 109 -1.79 4.99 24.93
C LYS A 109 -0.40 5.58 25.17
N GLY A 110 0.14 6.29 24.17
CA GLY A 110 1.42 6.99 24.31
C GLY A 110 2.59 6.03 24.56
N LEU A 111 2.79 5.03 23.71
CA LEU A 111 3.89 4.07 23.83
C LEU A 111 4.84 4.20 22.65
N THR A 112 6.14 4.28 22.95
CA THR A 112 7.20 4.23 21.95
C THR A 112 7.94 2.91 22.05
N ILE A 113 8.12 2.19 20.94
CA ILE A 113 9.11 1.12 20.84
C ILE A 113 10.35 1.69 20.14
N ASP A 114 11.45 1.77 20.85
CA ASP A 114 12.76 2.10 20.28
C ASP A 114 13.56 0.81 20.10
N GLY A 115 13.71 0.43 18.85
CA GLY A 115 14.40 -0.79 18.47
C GLY A 115 15.92 -0.75 18.70
N ASN A 116 16.53 0.41 18.90
CA ASN A 116 17.99 0.52 19.04
C ASN A 116 18.72 -0.24 17.90
N ASN A 117 18.20 -0.16 16.68
CA ASN A 117 18.66 -0.91 15.50
C ASN A 117 18.62 -2.45 15.63
N THR A 118 17.85 -3.00 16.55
CA THR A 118 17.64 -4.45 16.67
C THR A 118 17.11 -5.03 15.35
N LEU A 119 17.69 -6.13 14.92
CA LEU A 119 17.12 -7.03 13.91
C LEU A 119 16.23 -8.05 14.62
N VAL A 120 14.95 -7.98 14.37
CA VAL A 120 13.97 -8.98 14.82
C VAL A 120 13.85 -10.04 13.73
N MET A 121 14.34 -11.24 14.02
CA MET A 121 14.21 -12.38 13.13
C MET A 121 12.98 -13.19 13.51
N LEU A 122 12.04 -13.28 12.60
CA LEU A 122 10.77 -13.98 12.78
C LEU A 122 10.84 -15.39 12.22
N HIS A 123 10.24 -16.33 12.92
CA HIS A 123 10.09 -17.71 12.51
C HIS A 123 8.64 -18.04 12.20
N GLY A 124 8.39 -18.61 11.02
CA GLY A 124 7.05 -18.93 10.56
C GLY A 124 6.22 -17.73 10.08
N LYS A 125 4.93 -17.98 9.78
CA LYS A 125 3.99 -16.94 9.37
C LYS A 125 3.56 -16.12 10.58
N MET A 126 4.16 -14.95 10.77
CA MET A 126 3.88 -14.03 11.86
C MET A 126 3.63 -12.62 11.35
N ILE A 127 2.89 -11.83 12.12
CA ILE A 127 2.80 -10.37 11.96
C ILE A 127 3.91 -9.75 12.82
N SER A 128 4.76 -8.91 12.20
CA SER A 128 5.88 -8.26 12.92
C SER A 128 5.40 -7.42 14.09
N PHE A 129 4.37 -6.61 13.88
CA PHE A 129 3.68 -5.88 14.96
C PHE A 129 2.21 -5.64 14.61
N ALA A 130 1.36 -5.65 15.63
CA ALA A 130 -0.02 -5.23 15.51
C ALA A 130 -0.34 -4.12 16.52
N ILE A 131 -0.94 -3.03 16.03
CA ILE A 131 -1.37 -1.88 16.84
C ILE A 131 -2.90 -1.84 16.76
N LEU A 132 -3.57 -2.27 17.84
CA LEU A 132 -5.01 -2.45 17.89
C LEU A 132 -5.64 -1.51 18.93
N ASN A 133 -6.70 -0.79 18.56
CA ASN A 133 -7.44 0.12 19.46
C ASN A 133 -6.54 1.09 20.24
N SER A 134 -5.42 1.52 19.66
CA SER A 134 -4.36 2.23 20.37
C SER A 134 -4.20 3.67 19.88
N SER A 135 -3.52 4.50 20.65
CA SER A 135 -3.32 5.90 20.26
C SER A 135 -1.96 6.45 20.70
N LYS A 136 -1.40 7.38 19.90
CA LYS A 136 -0.10 8.01 20.13
C LYS A 136 1.01 6.94 20.25
N ILE A 137 1.09 6.07 19.26
CA ILE A 137 2.07 4.97 19.20
C ILE A 137 3.19 5.35 18.25
N GLN A 138 4.44 5.13 18.68
CA GLN A 138 5.61 5.27 17.83
C GLN A 138 6.41 3.97 17.84
N ILE A 139 6.82 3.50 16.65
CA ILE A 139 7.80 2.43 16.48
C ILE A 139 8.97 3.01 15.69
N ARG A 140 10.19 2.90 16.22
CA ARG A 140 11.35 3.50 15.59
C ARG A 140 12.62 2.68 15.71
N ASN A 141 13.57 2.91 14.79
CA ASN A 141 14.94 2.33 14.82
C ASN A 141 14.94 0.81 14.92
N ILE A 142 14.13 0.10 14.13
CA ILE A 142 13.96 -1.34 14.22
C ILE A 142 13.97 -1.98 12.82
N ARG A 143 14.45 -3.20 12.74
CA ARG A 143 14.49 -3.99 11.52
C ARG A 143 13.77 -5.31 11.74
N PHE A 144 12.98 -5.75 10.76
CA PHE A 144 12.27 -7.03 10.76
C PHE A 144 12.68 -7.85 9.54
N ASP A 145 12.93 -9.13 9.76
CA ASP A 145 13.16 -10.10 8.69
C ASP A 145 12.58 -11.46 9.10
N TYR A 146 12.54 -12.39 8.17
CA TYR A 146 12.08 -13.76 8.41
C TYR A 146 13.21 -14.74 8.13
N GLN A 147 13.37 -15.72 9.02
CA GLN A 147 14.36 -16.77 8.84
C GLN A 147 14.08 -17.59 7.59
N ARG A 148 12.79 -17.80 7.27
CA ARG A 148 12.34 -18.51 6.07
C ARG A 148 11.16 -17.74 5.45
N PRO A 149 11.45 -16.80 4.54
CA PRO A 149 10.41 -16.08 3.79
C PRO A 149 9.48 -17.05 3.07
N THR A 150 8.18 -16.73 3.00
CA THR A 150 7.18 -17.51 2.24
C THR A 150 7.31 -17.35 0.73
N MET A 151 8.37 -16.73 0.29
CA MET A 151 8.77 -16.63 -1.10
C MET A 151 10.13 -17.28 -1.27
N SER A 152 10.18 -18.21 -2.21
CA SER A 152 11.40 -18.95 -2.56
C SER A 152 12.00 -18.35 -3.81
N GLU A 153 13.30 -18.20 -3.85
CA GLU A 153 14.00 -17.59 -4.97
C GLU A 153 15.02 -18.57 -5.58
N LEU A 154 14.97 -18.68 -6.90
CA LEU A 154 15.88 -19.50 -7.70
C LEU A 154 16.53 -18.64 -8.78
N THR A 155 17.86 -18.63 -8.81
CA THR A 155 18.61 -17.95 -9.88
C THR A 155 18.92 -18.95 -10.99
N VAL A 156 18.55 -18.64 -12.22
CA VAL A 156 18.86 -19.42 -13.41
C VAL A 156 20.36 -19.36 -13.69
N LYS A 157 21.01 -20.49 -13.81
CA LYS A 157 22.44 -20.62 -14.15
C LYS A 157 22.66 -20.89 -15.63
N SER A 158 21.87 -21.81 -16.17
CA SER A 158 21.93 -22.19 -17.57
C SER A 158 20.55 -22.64 -18.09
N VAL A 159 20.31 -22.46 -19.36
CA VAL A 159 19.11 -22.92 -20.07
C VAL A 159 19.56 -23.68 -21.31
N THR A 160 19.10 -24.92 -21.46
CA THR A 160 19.28 -25.75 -22.65
C THR A 160 17.91 -26.24 -23.13
N ALA A 161 17.86 -26.88 -24.28
CA ALA A 161 16.62 -27.46 -24.80
C ALA A 161 15.98 -28.50 -23.86
N ASN A 162 16.78 -29.18 -23.05
CA ASN A 162 16.36 -30.32 -22.23
C ASN A 162 16.52 -30.10 -20.71
N ALA A 163 17.12 -28.98 -20.27
CA ALA A 163 17.34 -28.73 -18.86
C ALA A 163 17.49 -27.25 -18.54
N ILE A 164 17.07 -26.87 -17.34
CA ILE A 164 17.40 -25.58 -16.68
C ILE A 164 18.13 -25.88 -15.39
N GLU A 165 19.29 -25.27 -15.21
CA GLU A 165 20.05 -25.34 -13.96
C GLU A 165 19.83 -24.06 -13.15
N THR A 166 19.59 -24.23 -11.86
CA THR A 166 19.32 -23.11 -10.94
C THR A 166 20.16 -23.23 -9.67
N SER A 167 20.44 -22.09 -9.04
CA SER A 167 20.85 -22.05 -7.62
C SER A 167 19.71 -21.50 -6.78
N ILE A 168 19.45 -22.14 -5.64
CA ILE A 168 18.40 -21.77 -4.71
C ILE A 168 18.98 -20.83 -3.66
N ASN A 169 18.25 -19.78 -3.31
CA ASN A 169 18.69 -18.85 -2.26
C ASN A 169 18.81 -19.57 -0.91
N PRO A 170 19.88 -19.36 -0.11
CA PRO A 170 20.10 -20.04 1.17
C PRO A 170 19.01 -19.86 2.22
N ASP A 171 18.23 -18.75 2.14
CA ASP A 171 17.09 -18.53 3.04
C ASP A 171 15.89 -19.45 2.71
N THR A 172 15.93 -20.16 1.56
CA THR A 172 14.87 -21.07 1.08
C THR A 172 15.15 -22.51 1.54
N LYS A 173 14.13 -23.18 2.09
CA LYS A 173 14.12 -24.63 2.30
C LYS A 173 13.32 -25.33 1.21
N PHE A 174 13.81 -26.45 0.73
CA PHE A 174 13.12 -27.27 -0.25
C PHE A 174 13.35 -28.76 0.02
N ALA A 175 12.52 -29.59 -0.57
CA ALA A 175 12.69 -31.03 -0.65
C ALA A 175 12.32 -31.48 -2.07
N ILE A 176 12.98 -32.53 -2.54
CA ILE A 176 12.64 -33.18 -3.80
C ILE A 176 12.08 -34.56 -3.47
N ASP A 177 10.81 -34.75 -3.81
CA ASP A 177 10.09 -36.01 -3.63
C ASP A 177 9.61 -36.54 -4.97
N THR A 178 9.99 -37.76 -5.31
CA THR A 178 9.68 -38.40 -6.60
C THR A 178 9.98 -37.51 -7.83
N GLY A 179 11.09 -36.73 -7.75
CA GLY A 179 11.50 -35.80 -8.80
C GLY A 179 10.70 -34.48 -8.84
N ARG A 180 9.90 -34.18 -7.83
CA ARG A 180 9.17 -32.91 -7.71
C ARG A 180 9.74 -32.10 -6.58
N ILE A 181 10.07 -30.84 -6.87
CA ILE A 181 10.54 -29.92 -5.83
C ILE A 181 9.36 -29.29 -5.09
N ARG A 182 9.51 -29.13 -3.77
CA ARG A 182 8.58 -28.43 -2.90
C ARG A 182 9.34 -27.47 -2.01
N PHE A 183 8.80 -26.26 -1.87
CA PHE A 183 9.37 -25.25 -0.97
C PHE A 183 8.56 -25.19 0.31
N TYR A 184 9.25 -25.02 1.45
CA TYR A 184 8.61 -24.97 2.75
C TYR A 184 9.40 -24.15 3.78
N GLY A 185 8.73 -23.78 4.85
CA GLY A 185 9.31 -23.17 6.05
C GLY A 185 8.48 -23.50 7.27
N GLU A 186 8.72 -22.78 8.36
CA GLU A 186 7.98 -22.96 9.61
C GLU A 186 6.48 -22.61 9.37
N GLY A 187 5.60 -23.63 9.40
CA GLY A 187 4.15 -23.47 9.28
C GLY A 187 3.62 -23.13 7.88
N TRP A 188 4.41 -23.28 6.83
CA TRP A 188 3.97 -23.10 5.45
C TRP A 188 4.65 -24.05 4.46
N LYS A 189 3.99 -24.30 3.33
CA LYS A 189 4.55 -25.04 2.19
C LYS A 189 3.92 -24.57 0.89
N ALA A 190 4.69 -24.47 -0.18
CA ALA A 190 4.24 -24.14 -1.51
C ALA A 190 4.31 -25.37 -2.41
N ASN A 191 3.17 -25.76 -2.98
CA ASN A 191 3.04 -26.89 -3.88
C ASN A 191 2.83 -26.46 -5.34
N SER A 192 2.67 -25.16 -5.59
CA SER A 192 2.45 -24.59 -6.91
C SER A 192 3.52 -23.56 -7.25
N PHE A 193 3.79 -23.43 -8.55
CA PHE A 193 4.73 -22.45 -9.08
C PHE A 193 3.95 -21.26 -9.65
N HIS A 194 3.67 -20.27 -8.84
CA HIS A 194 3.34 -18.96 -9.35
C HIS A 194 4.63 -18.14 -9.39
N THR A 195 5.16 -17.90 -10.60
CA THR A 195 6.44 -17.22 -10.77
C THR A 195 6.26 -15.79 -11.23
N ILE A 196 7.00 -14.90 -10.57
CA ILE A 196 7.37 -13.60 -11.12
C ILE A 196 8.88 -13.68 -11.38
N VAL A 197 9.30 -13.27 -12.55
CA VAL A 197 10.69 -13.31 -12.99
C VAL A 197 11.28 -11.92 -12.78
N PHE A 198 12.38 -11.83 -12.07
CA PHE A 198 13.22 -10.64 -12.03
C PHE A 198 14.38 -10.80 -13.00
N ASP A 199 14.46 -9.90 -13.98
CA ASP A 199 15.59 -9.76 -14.90
C ASP A 199 16.61 -8.79 -14.29
N PRO A 200 17.77 -9.24 -13.82
CA PRO A 200 18.76 -8.39 -13.15
C PRO A 200 19.51 -7.46 -14.12
N VAL A 201 19.53 -7.76 -15.42
CA VAL A 201 20.19 -6.92 -16.43
C VAL A 201 19.35 -5.69 -16.73
N ARG A 202 18.04 -5.89 -16.88
CA ARG A 202 17.08 -4.81 -17.14
C ARG A 202 16.51 -4.23 -15.84
N GLU A 203 16.70 -4.91 -14.70
CA GLU A 203 16.10 -4.60 -13.39
C GLU A 203 14.57 -4.51 -13.45
N MET A 204 13.95 -5.40 -14.19
CA MET A 204 12.50 -5.44 -14.44
C MET A 204 11.89 -6.72 -13.87
N MET A 205 10.64 -6.61 -13.44
CA MET A 205 9.85 -7.74 -12.96
C MET A 205 8.72 -8.06 -13.94
N HIS A 206 8.56 -9.33 -14.29
CA HIS A 206 7.54 -9.79 -15.22
C HIS A 206 6.74 -10.95 -14.65
N TYR A 207 5.45 -11.02 -14.97
CA TYR A 207 4.70 -12.24 -14.73
C TYR A 207 5.26 -13.35 -15.63
N GLY A 208 5.69 -14.43 -15.01
CA GLY A 208 6.09 -15.64 -15.71
C GLY A 208 4.88 -16.50 -16.01
N SER A 209 4.35 -16.42 -17.23
CA SER A 209 3.36 -17.41 -17.73
C SER A 209 4.00 -18.77 -17.96
N PHE A 210 5.31 -18.81 -18.11
CA PHE A 210 6.10 -20.01 -18.28
C PHE A 210 6.39 -20.64 -16.91
N GLN A 211 5.79 -21.81 -16.68
CA GLN A 211 5.98 -22.58 -15.43
C GLN A 211 6.77 -23.86 -15.72
N PRO A 212 8.09 -23.74 -15.89
CA PRO A 212 8.91 -24.85 -16.39
C PRO A 212 8.93 -26.03 -15.44
N PHE A 213 8.72 -25.79 -14.14
CA PHE A 213 9.00 -26.78 -13.12
C PHE A 213 7.80 -27.66 -12.75
N LEU A 214 6.58 -27.34 -13.21
CA LEU A 214 5.39 -28.14 -12.92
C LEU A 214 5.49 -29.57 -13.47
N ASN A 215 6.08 -29.74 -14.67
CA ASN A 215 6.17 -31.00 -15.40
C ASN A 215 7.59 -31.50 -15.61
N SER A 216 8.59 -30.85 -14.98
CA SER A 216 10.00 -31.26 -15.06
C SER A 216 10.41 -32.15 -13.91
N ARG A 217 11.50 -32.91 -14.10
CA ARG A 217 12.13 -33.68 -13.06
C ARG A 217 13.22 -32.84 -12.39
N ALA A 218 13.08 -32.57 -11.09
CA ALA A 218 14.08 -31.88 -10.29
C ALA A 218 15.11 -32.85 -9.74
N ILE A 219 16.39 -32.50 -9.83
CA ILE A 219 17.54 -33.27 -9.33
C ILE A 219 18.48 -32.28 -8.63
N GLU A 220 18.72 -32.44 -7.34
CA GLU A 220 19.76 -31.69 -6.65
C GLU A 220 21.12 -32.29 -7.02
N GLN A 221 21.96 -31.52 -7.71
CA GLN A 221 23.28 -31.94 -8.12
C GLN A 221 24.35 -31.73 -7.05
N THR A 222 24.26 -30.57 -6.39
CA THR A 222 25.08 -30.20 -5.22
C THR A 222 24.20 -29.36 -4.31
N PRO A 223 24.54 -29.14 -3.03
CA PRO A 223 23.73 -28.34 -2.13
C PRO A 223 23.28 -27.03 -2.74
N LEU A 224 21.96 -26.76 -2.73
CA LEU A 224 21.29 -25.58 -3.31
C LEU A 224 21.38 -25.46 -4.83
N ASN A 225 21.94 -26.41 -5.57
CA ASN A 225 21.97 -26.39 -7.02
C ASN A 225 21.06 -27.50 -7.58
N VAL A 226 19.97 -27.08 -8.24
CA VAL A 226 18.95 -27.97 -8.75
C VAL A 226 18.88 -27.87 -10.26
N ARG A 227 18.96 -29.04 -10.91
CA ARG A 227 18.73 -29.23 -12.33
C ARG A 227 17.29 -29.69 -12.54
N PHE A 228 16.58 -29.01 -13.42
CA PHE A 228 15.24 -29.38 -13.88
C PHE A 228 15.36 -29.97 -15.28
N GLU A 229 14.92 -31.21 -15.47
CA GLU A 229 14.93 -31.92 -16.74
C GLU A 229 13.53 -31.92 -17.36
N GLY A 230 13.41 -31.50 -18.61
CA GLY A 230 12.15 -31.36 -19.31
C GLY A 230 12.34 -30.77 -20.71
N ASP A 231 11.23 -30.42 -21.41
CA ASP A 231 11.28 -29.69 -22.67
C ASP A 231 11.28 -28.18 -22.44
N PHE A 232 12.44 -27.57 -22.66
CA PHE A 232 12.67 -26.13 -22.45
C PHE A 232 13.04 -25.37 -23.72
N LYS A 233 12.80 -25.98 -24.91
CA LYS A 233 13.13 -25.35 -26.22
C LYS A 233 12.53 -23.97 -26.41
N LYS A 234 11.39 -23.69 -25.77
CA LYS A 234 10.69 -22.40 -25.83
C LYS A 234 10.80 -21.58 -24.52
N SER A 235 11.78 -21.89 -23.68
CA SER A 235 11.97 -21.15 -22.45
C SER A 235 12.30 -19.69 -22.73
N PRO A 236 11.61 -18.72 -22.12
CA PRO A 236 11.95 -17.31 -22.21
C PRO A 236 13.02 -16.88 -21.19
N LEU A 237 13.51 -17.82 -20.37
CA LEU A 237 14.43 -17.53 -19.27
C LEU A 237 15.88 -17.40 -19.77
N HIS A 238 16.64 -16.54 -19.12
CA HIS A 238 18.04 -16.30 -19.37
C HIS A 238 18.90 -16.59 -18.12
N PRO A 239 20.18 -16.94 -18.27
CA PRO A 239 21.10 -17.00 -17.15
C PRO A 239 21.13 -15.66 -16.41
N GLY A 240 20.99 -15.71 -15.08
CA GLY A 240 20.88 -14.56 -14.21
C GLY A 240 19.45 -14.22 -13.76
N ASP A 241 18.42 -14.63 -14.52
CA ASP A 241 17.03 -14.41 -14.11
C ASP A 241 16.75 -15.04 -12.74
N VAL A 242 16.01 -14.32 -11.90
CA VAL A 242 15.57 -14.83 -10.61
C VAL A 242 14.08 -15.14 -10.66
N LEU A 243 13.77 -16.41 -10.46
CA LEU A 243 12.39 -16.90 -10.37
C LEU A 243 11.93 -16.82 -8.91
N THR A 244 10.79 -16.19 -8.67
CA THR A 244 10.22 -16.07 -7.35
C THR A 244 8.95 -16.89 -7.24
N ILE A 245 8.93 -17.86 -6.33
CA ILE A 245 7.81 -18.76 -6.08
C ILE A 245 7.26 -18.42 -4.73
N ARG A 246 5.97 -18.12 -4.64
CA ARG A 246 5.33 -17.72 -3.40
C ARG A 246 4.36 -18.78 -2.87
N ASP A 247 4.14 -18.76 -1.55
CA ASP A 247 3.01 -19.44 -0.93
C ASP A 247 1.72 -19.05 -1.68
N PRO A 248 0.84 -20.00 -2.00
CA PRO A 248 -0.39 -19.70 -2.72
C PRO A 248 -1.35 -18.76 -1.97
N TYR A 249 -1.20 -18.63 -0.66
CA TYR A 249 -2.18 -17.91 0.18
C TYR A 249 -1.67 -16.55 0.65
N ARG A 250 -2.43 -15.49 0.33
CA ARG A 250 -2.25 -14.14 0.86
C ARG A 250 -3.07 -13.96 2.14
N ASP A 251 -2.83 -14.80 3.13
CA ASP A 251 -3.62 -14.90 4.36
C ASP A 251 -3.02 -14.16 5.56
N ASN A 252 -1.98 -13.35 5.36
CA ASN A 252 -1.27 -12.64 6.43
C ASN A 252 -0.84 -11.24 5.95
N CYS A 253 -0.24 -10.45 6.84
CA CYS A 253 0.40 -9.17 6.52
C CYS A 253 1.70 -8.99 7.31
N GLY A 254 2.56 -8.08 6.85
CA GLY A 254 3.81 -7.76 7.55
C GLY A 254 3.59 -7.05 8.88
N ALA A 255 2.66 -6.08 8.90
CA ALA A 255 2.23 -5.38 10.11
C ALA A 255 0.77 -4.92 9.99
N PHE A 256 0.07 -4.77 11.12
CA PHE A 256 -1.34 -4.41 11.15
C PHE A 256 -1.64 -3.27 12.12
N ILE A 257 -2.27 -2.21 11.63
CA ILE A 257 -2.69 -1.05 12.41
C ILE A 257 -4.20 -0.92 12.24
N HIS A 258 -4.98 -1.21 13.29
CA HIS A 258 -6.43 -1.27 13.22
C HIS A 258 -7.10 -0.47 14.33
N LEU A 259 -8.12 0.33 13.96
CA LEU A 259 -8.88 1.19 14.87
C LEU A 259 -7.99 2.05 15.78
N SER A 260 -6.85 2.47 15.25
CA SER A 260 -5.82 3.18 16.00
C SER A 260 -5.64 4.61 15.50
N LYS A 261 -5.07 5.46 16.35
CA LYS A 261 -4.95 6.90 16.07
C LYS A 261 -3.57 7.43 16.42
N ASP A 262 -3.07 8.37 15.58
CA ASP A 262 -1.79 9.05 15.80
C ASP A 262 -0.63 8.02 15.90
N VAL A 263 -0.46 7.21 14.84
CA VAL A 263 0.57 6.18 14.75
C VAL A 263 1.71 6.67 13.87
N GLN A 264 2.95 6.55 14.38
CA GLN A 264 4.16 6.94 13.67
C GLN A 264 5.13 5.77 13.57
N LEU A 265 5.60 5.47 12.35
CA LEU A 265 6.72 4.58 12.08
C LEU A 265 7.89 5.44 11.60
N GLU A 266 9.07 5.32 12.24
CA GLU A 266 10.24 6.14 11.95
C GLU A 266 11.50 5.27 11.88
N ASN A 267 12.22 5.30 10.76
CA ASN A 267 13.41 4.49 10.55
C ASN A 267 13.16 2.99 10.84
N VAL A 268 12.09 2.45 10.23
CA VAL A 268 11.70 1.05 10.31
C VAL A 268 12.08 0.35 9.00
N LYS A 269 12.73 -0.80 9.09
CA LYS A 269 13.09 -1.61 7.91
C LYS A 269 12.35 -2.94 7.94
N MET A 270 11.57 -3.20 6.88
CA MET A 270 10.90 -4.47 6.64
C MET A 270 11.65 -5.19 5.52
N HIS A 271 12.44 -6.20 5.85
CA HIS A 271 13.25 -6.92 4.88
C HIS A 271 12.49 -8.03 4.15
N PHE A 272 11.40 -8.47 4.75
CA PHE A 272 10.40 -9.32 4.11
C PHE A 272 9.04 -9.16 4.82
N MET A 273 7.94 -9.36 4.07
CA MET A 273 6.58 -9.36 4.59
C MET A 273 5.75 -10.45 3.90
N HIS A 274 5.05 -11.27 4.70
CA HIS A 274 4.08 -12.24 4.19
C HIS A 274 2.78 -11.54 3.77
N GLY A 275 2.15 -12.03 2.71
CA GLY A 275 0.85 -11.51 2.26
C GLY A 275 0.91 -10.03 1.95
N LEU A 276 0.05 -9.22 2.56
CA LEU A 276 0.15 -7.75 2.46
C LEU A 276 1.28 -7.20 3.34
N GLY A 277 1.71 -5.98 3.03
CA GLY A 277 2.76 -5.28 3.75
C GLY A 277 2.32 -4.70 5.11
N ILE A 278 2.55 -3.41 5.30
CA ILE A 278 2.05 -2.66 6.46
C ILE A 278 0.63 -2.20 6.15
N VAL A 279 -0.35 -2.86 6.77
CA VAL A 279 -1.78 -2.57 6.56
C VAL A 279 -2.30 -1.66 7.66
N SER A 280 -2.81 -0.49 7.28
CA SER A 280 -3.57 0.40 8.16
C SER A 280 -5.05 0.33 7.79
N GLN A 281 -5.89 -0.17 8.70
CA GLN A 281 -7.31 -0.39 8.47
C GLN A 281 -8.14 0.38 9.48
N PHE A 282 -9.08 1.22 9.01
CA PHE A 282 -9.94 2.07 9.83
C PHE A 282 -9.17 2.81 10.95
N SER A 283 -8.02 3.37 10.58
CA SER A 283 -7.14 4.10 11.49
C SER A 283 -7.01 5.57 11.09
N GLN A 284 -6.57 6.40 12.01
CA GLN A 284 -6.55 7.86 11.82
C GLN A 284 -5.15 8.43 12.07
N ASN A 285 -4.67 9.32 11.22
CA ASN A 285 -3.39 10.02 11.32
C ASN A 285 -2.21 9.04 11.38
N ILE A 286 -1.81 8.52 10.23
CA ILE A 286 -0.71 7.55 10.10
C ILE A 286 0.47 8.25 9.42
N SER A 287 1.65 8.17 10.02
CA SER A 287 2.87 8.75 9.47
C SER A 287 3.96 7.68 9.33
N LEU A 288 4.48 7.55 8.11
CA LEU A 288 5.64 6.75 7.77
C LEU A 288 6.79 7.70 7.41
N HIS A 289 7.86 7.69 8.20
CA HIS A 289 9.06 8.48 7.94
C HIS A 289 10.29 7.59 7.91
N LYS A 290 11.04 7.61 6.81
CA LYS A 290 12.20 6.73 6.61
C LYS A 290 11.88 5.25 6.83
N VAL A 291 10.68 4.81 6.40
CA VAL A 291 10.33 3.40 6.39
C VAL A 291 10.82 2.79 5.09
N SER A 292 11.52 1.66 5.17
CA SER A 292 11.99 0.96 3.98
C SER A 292 11.48 -0.48 3.93
N VAL A 293 11.06 -0.89 2.73
CA VAL A 293 10.66 -2.26 2.39
C VAL A 293 11.62 -2.74 1.31
N VAL A 294 12.69 -3.39 1.72
CA VAL A 294 13.77 -3.80 0.83
C VAL A 294 14.37 -5.12 1.30
N PRO A 295 14.84 -6.00 0.39
CA PRO A 295 15.54 -7.22 0.79
C PRO A 295 16.71 -6.90 1.73
N ARG A 296 17.00 -7.79 2.69
CA ARG A 296 18.12 -7.58 3.59
C ARG A 296 19.44 -7.65 2.81
N GLU A 297 20.28 -6.67 3.02
CA GLU A 297 21.62 -6.63 2.44
C GLU A 297 22.39 -7.90 2.75
N GLY A 298 23.09 -8.44 1.76
CA GLY A 298 23.86 -9.68 1.86
C GLY A 298 23.03 -10.96 1.87
N SER A 299 21.68 -10.89 1.82
CA SER A 299 20.82 -12.10 1.72
C SER A 299 20.79 -12.71 0.32
N GLY A 300 21.15 -11.95 -0.70
CA GLY A 300 21.03 -12.36 -2.11
C GLY A 300 19.57 -12.42 -2.62
N ARG A 301 18.60 -12.02 -1.81
CA ARG A 301 17.18 -11.94 -2.18
C ARG A 301 16.91 -10.72 -3.03
N VAL A 302 15.89 -10.81 -3.91
CA VAL A 302 15.41 -9.69 -4.74
C VAL A 302 14.03 -9.21 -4.31
N ILE A 303 13.31 -9.96 -3.45
CA ILE A 303 11.96 -9.66 -2.99
C ILE A 303 11.91 -9.32 -1.50
N ALA A 304 11.15 -8.28 -1.17
CA ALA A 304 10.87 -7.84 0.20
C ALA A 304 9.38 -7.89 0.57
N SER A 305 8.47 -7.90 -0.40
CA SER A 305 7.03 -7.98 -0.12
C SER A 305 6.32 -8.94 -1.05
N PHE A 306 5.50 -9.81 -0.46
CA PHE A 306 4.66 -10.76 -1.19
C PHE A 306 3.56 -10.05 -2.01
N ALA A 307 3.04 -8.93 -1.51
CA ALA A 307 2.07 -8.06 -2.19
C ALA A 307 2.43 -6.59 -1.93
N ASP A 308 1.42 -5.72 -1.65
CA ASP A 308 1.65 -4.28 -1.42
C ASP A 308 2.68 -4.03 -0.32
N CYS A 309 3.40 -2.89 -0.39
CA CYS A 309 4.28 -2.48 0.70
C CYS A 309 3.53 -1.72 1.80
N PHE A 310 2.76 -0.69 1.43
CA PHE A 310 1.96 0.13 2.34
C PHE A 310 0.50 0.15 1.88
N HIS A 311 -0.40 -0.35 2.71
CA HIS A 311 -1.81 -0.52 2.37
C HIS A 311 -2.72 0.19 3.38
N PHE A 312 -3.55 1.14 2.91
CA PHE A 312 -4.44 1.95 3.74
C PHE A 312 -5.88 1.73 3.32
N SER A 313 -6.63 0.96 4.09
CA SER A 313 -8.03 0.63 3.84
C SER A 313 -8.95 1.34 4.81
N GLY A 314 -9.85 2.20 4.32
CA GLY A 314 -10.83 2.91 5.15
C GLY A 314 -10.20 3.78 6.24
N CYS A 315 -9.05 4.37 6.01
CA CYS A 315 -8.41 5.30 6.94
C CYS A 315 -9.06 6.69 6.89
N ARG A 316 -8.77 7.54 7.87
CA ARG A 316 -9.19 8.94 7.91
C ARG A 316 -8.12 9.87 8.51
N GLY A 317 -8.40 11.18 8.49
CA GLY A 317 -7.45 12.19 8.93
C GLY A 317 -6.32 12.34 7.92
N PHE A 318 -5.07 12.25 8.35
CA PHE A 318 -3.90 12.50 7.52
C PHE A 318 -3.00 11.26 7.41
N ILE A 319 -2.68 10.87 6.18
CA ILE A 319 -1.66 9.86 5.86
C ILE A 319 -0.44 10.59 5.31
N LYS A 320 0.71 10.40 5.93
CA LYS A 320 1.99 10.96 5.49
C LYS A 320 2.98 9.85 5.22
N ILE A 321 3.53 9.81 4.00
CA ILE A 321 4.64 8.94 3.58
C ILE A 321 5.77 9.86 3.15
N ASP A 322 6.88 9.85 3.88
CA ASP A 322 7.97 10.82 3.71
C ASP A 322 9.33 10.14 3.84
N SER A 323 10.19 10.35 2.84
CA SER A 323 11.54 9.78 2.80
C SER A 323 11.57 8.25 2.90
N CYS A 324 10.52 7.58 2.37
CA CYS A 324 10.40 6.12 2.38
C CYS A 324 11.05 5.49 1.14
N PHE A 325 11.41 4.21 1.26
CA PHE A 325 12.01 3.46 0.16
C PHE A 325 11.41 2.06 0.05
N THR A 326 10.90 1.69 -1.13
CA THR A 326 10.40 0.34 -1.41
C THR A 326 11.07 -0.24 -2.64
N SER A 327 11.41 -1.52 -2.58
CA SER A 327 12.03 -2.26 -3.67
C SER A 327 11.75 -3.76 -3.57
N GLY A 328 11.34 -4.36 -4.68
CA GLY A 328 11.10 -5.80 -4.72
C GLY A 328 9.75 -6.20 -4.11
N ALA A 329 8.66 -5.61 -4.59
CA ALA A 329 7.29 -6.01 -4.25
C ALA A 329 6.62 -6.73 -5.42
N HIS A 330 5.77 -7.71 -5.10
CA HIS A 330 4.94 -8.40 -6.09
C HIS A 330 3.57 -7.74 -6.33
N ASP A 331 3.34 -6.59 -5.69
CA ASP A 331 2.15 -5.75 -5.89
C ASP A 331 2.53 -4.27 -5.65
N ASP A 332 1.59 -3.40 -5.35
CA ASP A 332 1.77 -1.95 -5.31
C ASP A 332 2.71 -1.48 -4.19
N ALA A 333 3.49 -0.45 -4.46
CA ALA A 333 4.28 0.16 -3.39
C ALA A 333 3.38 0.85 -2.34
N VAL A 334 2.32 1.52 -2.79
CA VAL A 334 1.32 2.14 -1.91
C VAL A 334 -0.08 1.95 -2.48
N ASN A 335 -1.01 1.50 -1.66
CA ASN A 335 -2.44 1.45 -1.97
C ASN A 335 -3.23 2.24 -0.92
N VAL A 336 -4.11 3.16 -1.35
CA VAL A 336 -4.99 3.95 -0.48
C VAL A 336 -6.41 3.90 -1.01
N HIS A 337 -7.34 3.30 -0.26
CA HIS A 337 -8.72 3.15 -0.69
C HIS A 337 -9.71 3.12 0.49
N GLY A 338 -11.00 3.39 0.20
CA GLY A 338 -12.13 3.03 1.03
C GLY A 338 -12.67 1.64 0.65
N THR A 339 -13.82 1.27 1.21
CA THR A 339 -14.46 -0.01 0.90
C THR A 339 -15.92 0.20 0.55
N HIS A 340 -16.34 -0.22 -0.64
CA HIS A 340 -17.74 -0.35 -1.01
C HIS A 340 -18.34 -1.63 -0.42
N LEU A 341 -19.53 -1.53 0.19
CA LEU A 341 -20.38 -2.69 0.45
C LEU A 341 -21.65 -2.58 -0.40
N GLN A 342 -22.13 -3.71 -0.89
CA GLN A 342 -23.32 -3.75 -1.73
C GLN A 342 -24.57 -3.95 -0.88
N ILE A 343 -25.65 -3.24 -1.23
CA ILE A 343 -26.98 -3.42 -0.63
C ILE A 343 -27.57 -4.75 -1.10
N VAL A 344 -27.87 -5.66 -0.17
CA VAL A 344 -28.48 -6.96 -0.45
C VAL A 344 -29.94 -7.02 -0.09
N SER A 345 -30.40 -6.22 0.88
CA SER A 345 -31.83 -6.01 1.19
C SER A 345 -32.07 -4.67 1.86
N VAL A 346 -33.30 -4.20 1.76
CA VAL A 346 -33.81 -2.98 2.36
C VAL A 346 -35.12 -3.34 3.06
N ASP A 347 -35.27 -2.93 4.34
CA ASP A 347 -36.47 -3.15 5.14
C ASP A 347 -36.74 -1.91 6.00
N GLU A 348 -37.82 -1.17 5.69
CA GLU A 348 -38.17 0.12 6.29
C GLU A 348 -37.00 1.12 6.33
N ARG A 349 -36.27 1.19 7.47
CA ARG A 349 -35.09 2.05 7.66
C ARG A 349 -33.78 1.30 7.70
N LYS A 350 -33.83 -0.03 7.66
CA LYS A 350 -32.68 -0.91 7.77
C LYS A 350 -32.16 -1.28 6.39
N ILE A 351 -30.88 -1.19 6.23
CA ILE A 351 -30.19 -1.57 5.00
C ILE A 351 -29.21 -2.67 5.35
N ARG A 352 -29.36 -3.82 4.72
CA ARG A 352 -28.41 -4.93 4.83
C ARG A 352 -27.36 -4.78 3.75
N LEU A 353 -26.10 -4.75 4.16
CA LEU A 353 -24.93 -4.61 3.32
C LEU A 353 -24.10 -5.89 3.33
N ARG A 354 -23.44 -6.17 2.22
CA ARG A 354 -22.56 -7.33 2.09
C ARG A 354 -21.20 -6.96 1.53
N PHE A 355 -20.15 -7.53 2.11
CA PHE A 355 -18.80 -7.56 1.53
C PHE A 355 -18.83 -8.51 0.34
N MET A 356 -18.54 -7.99 -0.85
CA MET A 356 -18.66 -8.78 -2.09
C MET A 356 -17.36 -9.41 -2.51
N HIS A 357 -16.21 -8.77 -2.24
CA HIS A 357 -14.92 -9.33 -2.59
C HIS A 357 -14.52 -10.47 -1.64
N PRO A 358 -14.02 -11.62 -2.16
CA PRO A 358 -13.67 -12.78 -1.33
C PRO A 358 -12.57 -12.54 -0.32
N GLN A 359 -11.65 -11.61 -0.59
CA GLN A 359 -10.49 -11.32 0.25
C GLN A 359 -10.69 -10.13 1.21
N THR A 360 -11.86 -9.46 1.18
CA THR A 360 -12.15 -8.27 1.99
C THR A 360 -13.46 -8.45 2.73
N TYR A 361 -13.42 -8.80 4.02
CA TYR A 361 -14.60 -8.99 4.86
C TYR A 361 -14.24 -9.14 6.34
N GLY A 362 -15.26 -9.23 7.21
CA GLY A 362 -15.15 -9.63 8.62
C GLY A 362 -14.80 -8.50 9.58
N PHE A 363 -14.70 -7.27 9.11
CA PHE A 363 -14.44 -6.09 9.93
C PHE A 363 -15.60 -5.09 9.84
N LYS A 364 -15.65 -4.17 10.79
CA LYS A 364 -16.66 -3.11 10.81
C LYS A 364 -16.22 -1.99 9.86
N ALA A 365 -16.93 -1.83 8.72
CA ALA A 365 -16.63 -0.82 7.70
C ALA A 365 -17.43 0.49 7.85
N TYR A 366 -18.44 0.51 8.72
CA TYR A 366 -19.28 1.66 9.01
C TYR A 366 -19.53 1.81 10.50
N PHE A 367 -19.69 3.06 10.97
CA PHE A 367 -19.90 3.39 12.37
C PHE A 367 -21.08 4.36 12.50
N ALA A 368 -21.76 4.36 13.65
CA ALA A 368 -22.78 5.35 13.94
C ALA A 368 -22.18 6.76 13.85
N GLY A 369 -22.88 7.66 13.18
CA GLY A 369 -22.43 9.01 12.90
C GLY A 369 -21.66 9.20 11.59
N ASP A 370 -21.28 8.12 10.89
CA ASP A 370 -20.63 8.24 9.59
C ASP A 370 -21.57 8.85 8.53
N SER A 371 -21.02 9.67 7.66
CA SER A 371 -21.66 10.12 6.43
C SER A 371 -21.40 9.11 5.32
N ILE A 372 -22.42 8.81 4.52
CA ILE A 372 -22.35 7.84 3.44
C ILE A 372 -22.89 8.41 2.13
N ALA A 373 -22.47 7.80 1.02
CA ALA A 373 -23.09 7.98 -0.30
C ALA A 373 -23.69 6.65 -0.78
N PHE A 374 -24.86 6.75 -1.42
CA PHE A 374 -25.42 5.67 -2.23
C PHE A 374 -24.85 5.78 -3.63
N VAL A 375 -24.18 4.76 -4.10
CA VAL A 375 -23.43 4.77 -5.36
C VAL A 375 -23.98 3.74 -6.32
N ASN A 376 -24.20 4.15 -7.57
CA ASN A 376 -24.50 3.21 -8.65
C ASN A 376 -23.20 2.48 -9.05
N PRO A 377 -23.11 1.15 -8.92
CA PRO A 377 -21.85 0.43 -9.14
C PRO A 377 -21.35 0.44 -10.59
N LYS A 378 -22.22 0.66 -11.57
CA LYS A 378 -21.83 0.69 -12.98
C LYS A 378 -21.32 2.05 -13.45
N THR A 379 -21.86 3.12 -12.86
CA THR A 379 -21.49 4.50 -13.24
C THR A 379 -20.55 5.15 -12.26
N LEU A 380 -20.44 4.63 -11.03
CA LEU A 380 -19.75 5.20 -9.86
C LEU A 380 -20.30 6.58 -9.45
N MET A 381 -21.51 6.94 -9.92
CA MET A 381 -22.15 8.20 -9.56
C MET A 381 -22.89 8.08 -8.23
N PRO A 382 -22.72 9.05 -7.32
CA PRO A 382 -23.56 9.13 -6.13
C PRO A 382 -24.99 9.53 -6.51
N LEU A 383 -25.94 8.78 -5.97
CA LEU A 383 -27.38 9.02 -6.14
C LEU A 383 -27.98 9.83 -4.99
N GLY A 384 -27.32 9.82 -3.84
CA GLY A 384 -27.75 10.56 -2.66
C GLY A 384 -26.83 10.31 -1.46
N TYR A 385 -27.08 11.03 -0.37
CA TYR A 385 -26.24 11.02 0.82
C TYR A 385 -27.11 10.87 2.08
N ALA A 386 -26.57 10.25 3.12
CA ALA A 386 -27.20 10.11 4.42
C ALA A 386 -26.16 10.08 5.54
N LYS A 387 -26.63 10.17 6.79
CA LYS A 387 -25.82 9.96 7.99
C LYS A 387 -26.32 8.71 8.70
N LEU A 388 -25.40 7.89 9.21
CA LEU A 388 -25.74 6.68 9.92
C LEU A 388 -26.14 6.95 11.37
N THR A 389 -27.26 6.38 11.81
CA THR A 389 -27.66 6.33 13.22
C THR A 389 -27.14 5.08 13.89
N THR A 390 -27.17 3.95 13.18
CA THR A 390 -26.62 2.67 13.66
C THR A 390 -25.79 1.97 12.60
N ALA A 391 -24.83 1.16 13.03
CA ALA A 391 -24.08 0.26 12.16
C ALA A 391 -23.58 -0.95 12.95
N LYS A 392 -23.96 -2.15 12.52
CA LYS A 392 -23.64 -3.42 13.19
C LYS A 392 -23.07 -4.42 12.19
N LEU A 393 -22.01 -5.11 12.59
CA LEU A 393 -21.56 -6.32 11.90
C LEU A 393 -22.47 -7.47 12.36
N ILE A 394 -23.19 -8.08 11.43
CA ILE A 394 -24.17 -9.15 11.71
C ILE A 394 -23.49 -10.51 11.68
N ASN A 395 -22.63 -10.69 10.71
CA ASN A 395 -21.75 -11.83 10.57
C ASN A 395 -20.49 -11.38 9.78
N HIS A 396 -19.57 -12.26 9.51
CA HIS A 396 -18.32 -11.90 8.82
C HIS A 396 -18.52 -11.33 7.41
N ARG A 397 -19.65 -11.59 6.76
CA ARG A 397 -19.94 -11.11 5.40
C ARG A 397 -20.93 -9.96 5.34
N GLU A 398 -21.67 -9.66 6.43
CA GLU A 398 -22.79 -8.71 6.36
C GLU A 398 -22.80 -7.71 7.51
N MET A 399 -23.17 -6.49 7.16
CA MET A 399 -23.48 -5.41 8.10
C MET A 399 -24.95 -4.98 7.96
N GLU A 400 -25.50 -4.44 9.03
CA GLU A 400 -26.79 -3.75 9.04
C GLU A 400 -26.54 -2.29 9.45
N ILE A 401 -27.12 -1.36 8.68
CA ILE A 401 -27.06 0.08 8.96
C ILE A 401 -28.47 0.67 8.98
N GLU A 402 -28.64 1.76 9.74
CA GLU A 402 -29.81 2.63 9.68
C GLU A 402 -29.38 4.07 9.42
N ILE A 403 -30.20 4.83 8.71
CA ILE A 403 -29.93 6.24 8.36
C ILE A 403 -30.83 7.20 9.15
N ASP A 404 -30.41 8.45 9.21
CA ASP A 404 -31.05 9.55 9.98
C ASP A 404 -32.35 10.08 9.39
N LYS A 405 -32.78 9.58 8.23
CA LYS A 405 -33.99 10.03 7.50
C LYS A 405 -34.73 8.83 6.90
N ALA A 406 -35.93 9.09 6.37
CA ALA A 406 -36.63 8.09 5.59
C ALA A 406 -35.80 7.65 4.38
N LEU A 407 -35.88 6.36 4.04
CA LEU A 407 -35.15 5.83 2.88
C LEU A 407 -35.66 6.47 1.59
N PRO A 408 -34.77 7.06 0.79
CA PRO A 408 -35.14 7.54 -0.53
C PRO A 408 -35.60 6.39 -1.43
N SER A 409 -36.58 6.65 -2.30
CA SER A 409 -37.18 5.64 -3.19
C SER A 409 -36.20 4.98 -4.16
N PHE A 410 -35.07 5.64 -4.46
CA PHE A 410 -34.03 5.06 -5.32
C PHE A 410 -33.15 4.03 -4.61
N VAL A 411 -33.21 3.91 -3.27
CA VAL A 411 -32.37 2.97 -2.50
C VAL A 411 -32.89 1.57 -2.69
N THR A 412 -32.17 0.78 -3.46
CA THR A 412 -32.56 -0.58 -3.83
C THR A 412 -31.39 -1.55 -3.72
N LYS A 413 -31.70 -2.84 -3.71
CA LYS A 413 -30.71 -3.91 -3.82
C LYS A 413 -29.81 -3.71 -5.05
N GLY A 414 -28.52 -3.95 -4.90
CA GLY A 414 -27.52 -3.85 -5.96
C GLY A 414 -26.74 -2.53 -5.98
N LEU A 415 -27.25 -1.46 -5.34
CA LEU A 415 -26.46 -0.26 -5.12
C LEU A 415 -25.32 -0.53 -4.13
N CYS A 416 -24.25 0.27 -4.21
CA CYS A 416 -23.17 0.25 -3.24
C CYS A 416 -23.25 1.42 -2.27
N ILE A 417 -22.71 1.24 -1.08
CA ILE A 417 -22.52 2.28 -0.09
C ILE A 417 -21.03 2.61 0.00
N GLU A 418 -20.71 3.90 -0.05
CA GLU A 418 -19.38 4.43 0.21
C GLU A 418 -19.36 5.18 1.55
N ASN A 419 -18.32 4.97 2.36
CA ASN A 419 -18.11 5.70 3.60
C ASN A 419 -17.36 7.00 3.34
N LEU A 420 -18.01 8.15 3.54
CA LEU A 420 -17.44 9.48 3.30
C LEU A 420 -16.69 10.06 4.52
N THR A 421 -16.85 9.47 5.69
CA THR A 421 -16.15 9.87 6.91
C THR A 421 -14.73 9.30 6.95
N TRP A 422 -14.59 8.04 6.50
CA TRP A 422 -13.32 7.34 6.48
C TRP A 422 -12.64 7.48 5.12
N THR A 423 -12.22 8.70 4.83
CA THR A 423 -11.44 9.08 3.65
C THR A 423 -10.30 9.98 4.09
N PRO A 424 -9.03 9.62 3.87
CA PRO A 424 -7.88 10.36 4.35
C PRO A 424 -7.45 11.47 3.38
N GLU A 425 -6.84 12.53 3.93
CA GLU A 425 -5.92 13.39 3.19
C GLU A 425 -4.56 12.68 3.09
N VAL A 426 -3.88 12.75 1.92
CA VAL A 426 -2.67 11.99 1.64
C VAL A 426 -1.54 12.90 1.19
N LEU A 427 -0.36 12.74 1.79
CA LEU A 427 0.90 13.34 1.34
C LEU A 427 1.95 12.26 1.17
N ILE A 428 2.44 12.10 -0.05
CA ILE A 428 3.55 11.19 -0.40
C ILE A 428 4.68 12.04 -0.97
N GLN A 429 5.79 12.11 -0.27
CA GLN A 429 6.89 12.99 -0.66
C GLN A 429 8.28 12.41 -0.40
N ASN A 430 9.27 12.91 -1.16
CA ASN A 430 10.70 12.62 -0.96
C ASN A 430 11.02 11.13 -0.90
N SER A 431 10.21 10.30 -1.53
CA SER A 431 10.26 8.84 -1.42
C SER A 431 10.69 8.20 -2.73
N HIS A 432 11.18 6.97 -2.65
CA HIS A 432 11.63 6.21 -3.80
C HIS A 432 10.90 4.86 -3.84
N PHE A 433 10.22 4.61 -4.96
CA PHE A 433 9.44 3.40 -5.20
C PHE A 433 9.98 2.70 -6.45
N GLU A 434 10.51 1.49 -6.28
CA GLU A 434 11.15 0.80 -7.39
C GLU A 434 10.84 -0.68 -7.46
N ARG A 435 11.00 -1.23 -8.67
CA ARG A 435 10.99 -2.67 -8.95
C ARG A 435 9.79 -3.37 -8.34
N THR A 436 8.60 -2.89 -8.66
CA THR A 436 7.35 -3.60 -8.44
C THR A 436 6.89 -4.23 -9.74
N ASN A 437 6.18 -5.35 -9.65
CA ASN A 437 5.56 -5.96 -10.81
C ASN A 437 4.31 -5.21 -11.31
N THR A 438 3.69 -4.46 -10.42
CA THR A 438 2.44 -3.71 -10.67
C THR A 438 2.69 -2.19 -10.60
N ARG A 439 1.89 -1.46 -9.86
CA ARG A 439 1.90 0.00 -9.79
C ARG A 439 2.84 0.52 -8.69
N GLY A 440 3.28 1.76 -8.83
CA GLY A 440 3.89 2.49 -7.72
C GLY A 440 2.83 2.87 -6.68
N LEU A 441 1.84 3.66 -7.10
CA LEU A 441 0.74 4.09 -6.24
C LEU A 441 -0.61 3.73 -6.84
N LEU A 442 -1.53 3.24 -6.02
CA LEU A 442 -2.96 3.16 -6.28
C LEU A 442 -3.68 4.10 -5.30
N LEU A 443 -4.40 5.10 -5.85
CA LEU A 443 -4.97 6.19 -5.04
C LEU A 443 -6.45 6.34 -5.28
N THR A 444 -7.26 6.12 -4.25
CA THR A 444 -8.71 6.30 -4.24
C THR A 444 -9.15 6.94 -2.93
N THR A 445 -9.21 8.27 -2.89
CA THR A 445 -9.71 9.03 -1.72
C THR A 445 -10.34 10.34 -2.13
N ARG A 446 -11.41 10.75 -1.45
CA ARG A 446 -12.13 12.00 -1.73
C ARG A 446 -11.44 13.25 -1.17
N ARG A 447 -10.40 13.09 -0.37
CA ARG A 447 -9.67 14.21 0.23
C ARG A 447 -8.49 14.62 -0.64
N LYS A 448 -7.81 15.67 -0.21
CA LYS A 448 -6.64 16.19 -0.90
C LYS A 448 -5.52 15.16 -0.96
N VAL A 449 -4.95 14.96 -2.15
CA VAL A 449 -3.79 14.11 -2.40
C VAL A 449 -2.65 14.96 -2.96
N ARG A 450 -1.46 14.82 -2.39
CA ARG A 450 -0.23 15.40 -2.91
C ARG A 450 0.83 14.32 -3.06
N VAL A 451 1.39 14.22 -4.26
CA VAL A 451 2.50 13.32 -4.60
C VAL A 451 3.63 14.18 -5.13
N GLU A 452 4.66 14.42 -4.31
CA GLU A 452 5.65 15.47 -4.58
C GLU A 452 7.09 15.00 -4.35
N ASN A 453 8.00 15.34 -5.28
CA ASN A 453 9.44 15.07 -5.12
C ASN A 453 9.79 13.59 -4.94
N ASN A 454 9.06 12.68 -5.56
CA ASN A 454 9.33 11.25 -5.47
C ASN A 454 10.04 10.74 -6.72
N VAL A 455 10.69 9.59 -6.58
CA VAL A 455 11.25 8.82 -7.68
C VAL A 455 10.49 7.51 -7.81
N PHE A 456 9.99 7.23 -9.01
CA PHE A 456 9.42 5.95 -9.41
C PHE A 456 10.36 5.31 -10.43
N TYR A 457 10.86 4.12 -10.12
CA TYR A 457 11.84 3.45 -10.95
C TYR A 457 11.37 2.06 -11.32
N LYS A 458 11.17 1.83 -12.61
CA LYS A 458 10.83 0.51 -13.16
C LYS A 458 9.68 -0.18 -12.45
N THR A 459 8.56 0.52 -12.31
CA THR A 459 7.28 -0.13 -11.97
C THR A 459 6.72 -0.81 -13.22
N GLY A 460 6.25 -2.05 -13.11
CA GLY A 460 5.78 -2.83 -14.25
C GLY A 460 4.54 -2.23 -14.92
N MET A 461 3.61 -1.75 -14.11
CA MET A 461 2.43 -0.99 -14.57
C MET A 461 2.64 0.52 -14.36
N SER A 462 1.58 1.29 -14.57
CA SER A 462 1.62 2.75 -14.37
C SER A 462 2.15 3.11 -12.99
N PRO A 463 3.12 4.02 -12.87
CA PRO A 463 3.68 4.41 -11.57
C PRO A 463 2.64 5.05 -10.65
N ILE A 464 1.60 5.66 -11.22
CA ILE A 464 0.44 6.15 -10.48
C ILE A 464 -0.84 5.72 -11.22
N LEU A 465 -1.71 5.00 -10.51
CA LEU A 465 -3.07 4.72 -10.91
C LEU A 465 -4.02 5.42 -9.95
N ILE A 466 -4.93 6.22 -10.51
CA ILE A 466 -6.10 6.75 -9.81
C ILE A 466 -7.30 5.94 -10.28
N ALA A 467 -7.95 5.24 -9.37
CA ALA A 467 -9.08 4.37 -9.65
C ALA A 467 -10.29 4.70 -8.76
N ASP A 468 -11.34 3.99 -8.94
CA ASP A 468 -12.53 3.86 -8.08
C ASP A 468 -13.34 2.72 -8.70
N GLU A 469 -13.87 1.79 -7.89
CA GLU A 469 -14.59 0.67 -8.47
C GLU A 469 -15.54 0.00 -7.46
N ALA A 470 -16.61 -0.61 -7.95
CA ALA A 470 -17.70 -1.14 -7.13
C ALA A 470 -18.24 -2.50 -7.63
N LEU A 471 -17.48 -3.22 -8.47
CA LEU A 471 -17.88 -4.50 -9.06
C LEU A 471 -16.78 -5.57 -9.04
N SER A 472 -15.52 -5.20 -8.78
CA SER A 472 -14.35 -6.06 -8.77
C SER A 472 -13.76 -6.17 -7.36
N TRP A 473 -12.86 -5.29 -6.98
CA TRP A 473 -12.24 -5.26 -5.64
C TRP A 473 -13.08 -4.52 -4.58
N PHE A 474 -14.05 -3.73 -5.00
CA PHE A 474 -14.88 -2.88 -4.14
C PHE A 474 -14.07 -1.82 -3.38
N GLU A 475 -13.03 -1.29 -4.02
CA GLU A 475 -12.19 -0.22 -3.50
C GLU A 475 -12.78 1.14 -3.87
N SER A 476 -13.21 1.90 -2.85
CA SER A 476 -13.95 3.14 -3.04
C SER A 476 -13.12 4.40 -2.81
N GLY A 477 -13.50 5.48 -3.51
CA GLY A 477 -13.00 6.80 -3.23
C GLY A 477 -12.72 7.66 -4.47
N SER A 478 -13.73 8.19 -5.14
CA SER A 478 -13.51 9.10 -6.25
C SER A 478 -12.69 10.32 -5.84
N VAL A 479 -11.57 10.60 -6.54
CA VAL A 479 -10.68 11.70 -6.18
C VAL A 479 -11.26 13.06 -6.55
N GLN A 480 -10.97 14.10 -5.76
CA GLN A 480 -11.54 15.43 -5.91
C GLN A 480 -10.51 16.58 -5.90
N ASP A 481 -9.30 16.36 -5.48
CA ASP A 481 -8.21 17.33 -5.49
C ASP A 481 -6.87 16.58 -5.40
N VAL A 482 -6.19 16.43 -6.55
CA VAL A 482 -4.93 15.70 -6.67
C VAL A 482 -3.87 16.58 -7.29
N VAL A 483 -2.70 16.63 -6.67
CA VAL A 483 -1.50 17.29 -7.20
C VAL A 483 -0.37 16.28 -7.29
N ILE A 484 0.14 16.07 -8.49
CA ILE A 484 1.31 15.22 -8.80
C ILE A 484 2.37 16.13 -9.40
N ARG A 485 3.41 16.46 -8.64
CA ARG A 485 4.42 17.43 -9.10
C ARG A 485 5.84 17.11 -8.68
N ASN A 486 6.79 17.56 -9.49
CA ASN A 486 8.23 17.44 -9.22
C ASN A 486 8.68 15.99 -9.00
N ASN A 487 7.98 15.01 -9.57
CA ASN A 487 8.37 13.59 -9.46
C ASN A 487 9.21 13.20 -10.69
N THR A 488 10.03 12.16 -10.51
CA THR A 488 10.72 11.48 -11.61
C THR A 488 10.09 10.11 -11.81
N PHE A 489 9.64 9.84 -13.02
CA PHE A 489 9.17 8.54 -13.46
C PHE A 489 10.19 7.95 -14.44
N ASP A 490 10.90 6.90 -14.02
CA ASP A 490 12.02 6.34 -14.78
C ASP A 490 11.70 4.92 -15.24
N ASN A 491 11.45 4.76 -16.55
CA ASN A 491 11.15 3.50 -17.21
C ASN A 491 10.00 2.69 -16.55
N CYS A 492 8.99 3.39 -16.07
CA CYS A 492 7.77 2.81 -15.52
C CYS A 492 6.76 2.45 -16.63
N GLY A 493 5.78 1.58 -16.31
CA GLY A 493 4.72 1.21 -17.23
C GLY A 493 5.20 0.38 -18.42
N TYR A 494 6.20 -0.46 -18.23
CA TYR A 494 6.79 -1.25 -19.31
C TYR A 494 5.97 -2.48 -19.69
N ASN A 495 4.98 -2.89 -18.88
CA ASN A 495 4.03 -3.94 -19.24
C ASN A 495 2.99 -3.40 -20.24
N ASP A 496 2.55 -4.27 -21.15
CA ASP A 496 1.62 -3.91 -22.22
C ASP A 496 0.34 -3.24 -21.71
N GLY A 497 -0.08 -2.18 -22.40
CA GLY A 497 -1.30 -1.44 -22.11
C GLY A 497 -1.23 -0.47 -20.94
N CYS A 498 -0.07 -0.33 -20.29
CA CYS A 498 0.13 0.61 -19.20
C CYS A 498 0.67 1.96 -19.70
N GLY A 499 0.33 3.03 -19.01
CA GLY A 499 0.79 4.40 -19.31
C GLY A 499 1.75 4.95 -18.26
N GLY A 500 2.31 6.13 -18.56
CA GLY A 500 3.10 6.90 -17.60
C GLY A 500 2.29 7.29 -16.34
N ILE A 501 1.05 7.75 -16.52
CA ILE A 501 0.05 7.89 -15.44
C ILE A 501 -1.28 7.40 -15.96
N SER A 502 -2.07 6.74 -15.13
CA SER A 502 -3.41 6.29 -15.47
C SER A 502 -4.44 6.81 -14.47
N VAL A 503 -5.52 7.41 -15.00
CA VAL A 503 -6.74 7.75 -14.27
C VAL A 503 -7.86 6.91 -14.89
N SER A 504 -8.19 5.81 -14.24
CA SER A 504 -9.03 4.76 -14.84
C SER A 504 -10.04 4.20 -13.83
N PRO A 505 -11.09 4.96 -13.51
CA PRO A 505 -12.21 4.43 -12.74
C PRO A 505 -12.93 3.33 -13.54
N GLU A 506 -13.41 2.29 -12.87
CA GLU A 506 -14.16 1.19 -13.50
C GLU A 506 -15.65 1.53 -13.67
N ASN A 507 -15.93 2.74 -14.16
CA ASN A 507 -17.30 3.15 -14.54
C ASN A 507 -17.66 2.57 -15.91
N HIS A 508 -18.25 1.38 -15.90
CA HIS A 508 -18.62 0.64 -17.12
C HIS A 508 -19.66 1.37 -17.98
N GLU A 509 -20.49 2.20 -17.34
CA GLU A 509 -21.49 3.06 -18.00
C GLU A 509 -21.11 4.53 -17.78
N LEU A 510 -21.06 5.31 -18.85
CA LEU A 510 -20.83 6.75 -18.79
C LEU A 510 -22.16 7.48 -18.57
N VAL A 511 -22.15 8.51 -17.74
CA VAL A 511 -23.30 9.40 -17.57
C VAL A 511 -22.97 10.72 -18.28
N GLN A 512 -23.86 11.13 -19.15
CA GLN A 512 -23.69 12.39 -19.87
C GLN A 512 -23.44 13.54 -18.89
N ASP A 513 -22.47 14.37 -19.22
CA ASP A 513 -22.09 15.58 -18.46
C ASP A 513 -21.66 15.34 -16.99
N LYS A 514 -21.37 14.10 -16.59
CA LYS A 514 -20.85 13.78 -15.25
C LYS A 514 -19.54 13.00 -15.34
N THR A 515 -18.67 13.26 -14.37
CA THR A 515 -17.37 12.58 -14.23
C THR A 515 -17.22 11.97 -12.85
N VAL A 516 -16.46 10.89 -12.74
CA VAL A 516 -16.15 10.24 -11.47
C VAL A 516 -15.14 11.07 -10.68
N HIS A 517 -14.07 11.49 -11.35
CA HIS A 517 -12.97 12.23 -10.76
C HIS A 517 -12.98 13.70 -11.15
N ARG A 518 -12.27 14.54 -10.37
CA ARG A 518 -12.10 15.94 -10.69
C ARG A 518 -10.83 16.55 -10.10
N ASN A 519 -10.40 17.69 -10.65
CA ASN A 519 -9.27 18.51 -10.19
C ASN A 519 -7.97 17.72 -10.05
N ILE A 520 -7.47 17.17 -11.14
CA ILE A 520 -6.20 16.43 -11.18
C ILE A 520 -5.16 17.28 -11.89
N ARG A 521 -4.10 17.66 -11.19
CA ARG A 521 -3.00 18.47 -11.70
C ARG A 521 -1.70 17.67 -11.72
N ILE A 522 -1.13 17.49 -12.90
CA ILE A 522 0.11 16.77 -13.15
C ILE A 522 1.11 17.78 -13.72
N SER A 523 2.06 18.23 -12.91
CA SER A 523 2.91 19.36 -13.32
C SER A 523 4.37 19.24 -12.89
N ASN A 524 5.26 19.77 -13.72
CA ASN A 524 6.70 19.85 -13.44
C ASN A 524 7.34 18.50 -13.11
N ASN A 525 6.84 17.41 -13.69
CA ASN A 525 7.42 16.09 -13.50
C ASN A 525 8.39 15.76 -14.64
N THR A 526 9.36 14.90 -14.37
CA THR A 526 10.25 14.33 -15.37
C THR A 526 9.83 12.89 -15.67
N PHE A 527 9.51 12.61 -16.92
CA PHE A 527 9.19 11.27 -17.42
C PHE A 527 10.35 10.78 -18.30
N LYS A 528 10.99 9.69 -17.93
CA LYS A 528 11.91 8.94 -18.76
C LYS A 528 11.18 7.67 -19.22
N MET A 529 10.74 7.64 -20.47
CA MET A 529 9.77 6.66 -20.95
C MET A 529 10.39 5.61 -21.85
N SER A 530 9.99 4.37 -21.63
CA SER A 530 10.16 3.25 -22.56
C SER A 530 8.83 2.82 -23.22
N ASN A 531 7.74 3.57 -22.99
CA ASN A 531 6.39 3.34 -23.49
C ASN A 531 5.85 4.62 -24.12
N LEU A 532 5.11 4.52 -25.22
CA LEU A 532 4.57 5.68 -25.94
C LEU A 532 3.32 6.28 -25.29
N LEU A 533 2.59 5.53 -24.48
CA LEU A 533 1.41 6.03 -23.76
C LEU A 533 1.84 6.82 -22.52
N LEU A 534 1.76 8.15 -22.60
CA LEU A 534 2.17 9.06 -21.53
C LEU A 534 1.10 9.22 -20.45
N LEU A 535 -0.16 9.36 -20.87
CA LEU A 535 -1.29 9.56 -19.98
C LEU A 535 -2.53 8.82 -20.49
N ARG A 536 -3.19 8.10 -19.61
CA ARG A 536 -4.57 7.65 -19.83
C ARG A 536 -5.47 8.34 -18.82
N ALA A 537 -6.57 8.95 -19.28
CA ALA A 537 -7.53 9.57 -18.39
C ALA A 537 -8.97 9.29 -18.84
N ARG A 538 -9.78 8.79 -17.91
CA ARG A 538 -11.19 8.50 -18.09
C ARG A 538 -12.01 9.19 -17.01
N SER A 539 -13.10 9.85 -17.41
CA SER A 539 -14.12 10.41 -16.52
C SER A 539 -13.54 11.40 -15.51
N VAL A 540 -12.85 12.45 -16.02
CA VAL A 540 -12.21 13.49 -15.22
C VAL A 540 -12.74 14.86 -15.62
N ASP A 541 -13.12 15.67 -14.65
CA ASP A 541 -13.38 17.11 -14.82
C ASP A 541 -12.22 17.93 -14.24
N HIS A 542 -11.70 18.91 -14.97
CA HIS A 542 -10.52 19.71 -14.65
C HIS A 542 -9.24 18.83 -14.54
N LEU A 543 -8.72 18.42 -15.69
CA LEU A 543 -7.45 17.71 -15.82
C LEU A 543 -6.38 18.66 -16.36
N GLU A 544 -5.30 18.85 -15.61
CA GLU A 544 -4.14 19.66 -16.04
C GLU A 544 -2.90 18.78 -16.19
N PHE A 545 -2.24 18.87 -17.36
CA PHE A 545 -0.92 18.26 -17.61
C PHE A 545 0.01 19.35 -18.16
N THR A 546 0.82 19.97 -17.26
CA THR A 546 1.51 21.21 -17.58
C THR A 546 2.96 21.23 -17.09
N GLY A 547 3.87 21.81 -17.89
CA GLY A 547 5.27 22.02 -17.49
C GLY A 547 6.06 20.74 -17.26
N ASN A 548 5.61 19.59 -17.78
CA ASN A 548 6.31 18.32 -17.61
C ASN A 548 7.41 18.16 -18.67
N HIS A 549 8.50 17.50 -18.29
CA HIS A 549 9.61 17.16 -19.18
C HIS A 549 9.57 15.66 -19.48
N VAL A 550 9.48 15.30 -20.77
CA VAL A 550 9.29 13.92 -21.24
C VAL A 550 10.43 13.52 -22.16
N LEU A 551 11.23 12.56 -21.69
CA LEU A 551 12.36 11.98 -22.40
C LEU A 551 12.06 10.54 -22.81
N TYR A 552 12.28 10.20 -24.07
CA TYR A 552 12.11 8.83 -24.55
C TYR A 552 13.44 8.12 -24.73
N THR A 553 13.44 6.80 -24.55
CA THR A 553 14.63 5.96 -24.76
C THR A 553 15.06 5.98 -26.22
N ASN A 554 16.35 5.72 -26.49
CA ASN A 554 16.87 5.66 -27.86
C ASN A 554 16.15 4.60 -28.72
N ALA A 555 15.72 3.50 -28.15
CA ALA A 555 14.95 2.48 -28.86
C ALA A 555 13.62 3.01 -29.42
N LEU A 556 12.95 3.91 -28.71
CA LEU A 556 11.73 4.57 -29.17
C LEU A 556 12.02 5.72 -30.14
N LYS A 557 13.15 6.40 -29.99
CA LYS A 557 13.56 7.51 -30.86
C LYS A 557 13.97 7.07 -32.26
N ALA A 558 14.44 5.84 -32.45
CA ALA A 558 14.91 5.31 -33.72
C ALA A 558 13.82 5.20 -34.79
N GLY A 559 12.54 5.32 -34.44
CA GLY A 559 11.40 5.32 -35.35
C GLY A 559 10.67 6.66 -35.43
N LYS A 560 9.72 6.77 -36.37
CA LYS A 560 8.75 7.90 -36.40
C LYS A 560 7.67 7.70 -35.35
N ASN A 561 8.09 7.45 -34.11
CA ASN A 561 7.16 7.12 -33.03
C ASN A 561 6.47 8.39 -32.53
N LYS A 562 5.19 8.26 -32.21
CA LYS A 562 4.36 9.33 -31.69
C LYS A 562 3.93 8.97 -30.27
N ALA A 563 4.21 9.85 -29.34
CA ALA A 563 3.65 9.70 -27.99
C ALA A 563 2.13 9.87 -28.02
N THR A 564 1.44 9.24 -27.09
CA THR A 564 -0.03 9.31 -26.99
C THR A 564 -0.52 9.68 -25.61
N MET A 565 -1.62 10.41 -25.59
CA MET A 565 -2.49 10.59 -24.43
C MET A 565 -3.88 10.14 -24.80
N ASP A 566 -4.46 9.21 -24.03
CA ASP A 566 -5.78 8.66 -24.27
C ASP A 566 -6.80 9.31 -23.31
N LEU A 567 -7.75 10.05 -23.87
CA LEU A 567 -8.77 10.76 -23.10
C LEU A 567 -10.17 10.22 -23.40
N THR A 568 -10.93 9.87 -22.38
CA THR A 568 -12.31 9.38 -22.48
C THR A 568 -13.21 10.07 -21.45
N ALA A 569 -14.30 10.69 -21.89
CA ALA A 569 -15.28 11.37 -21.03
C ALA A 569 -14.62 12.38 -20.04
N CYS A 570 -13.60 13.10 -20.50
CA CYS A 570 -12.94 14.15 -19.74
C CYS A 570 -13.47 15.53 -20.17
N LYS A 571 -13.48 16.48 -19.22
CA LYS A 571 -13.90 17.87 -19.42
C LYS A 571 -12.85 18.83 -18.87
N ASN A 572 -12.83 20.06 -19.39
CA ASN A 572 -11.94 21.12 -18.91
C ASN A 572 -10.48 20.64 -18.84
N VAL A 573 -9.98 20.06 -19.94
CA VAL A 573 -8.62 19.51 -20.03
C VAL A 573 -7.65 20.58 -20.49
N LEU A 574 -6.55 20.77 -19.75
CA LEU A 574 -5.46 21.68 -20.08
C LEU A 574 -4.15 20.91 -20.25
N ILE A 575 -3.58 20.95 -21.47
CA ILE A 575 -2.31 20.31 -21.79
C ILE A 575 -1.43 21.35 -22.48
N GLU A 576 -0.49 21.94 -21.75
CA GLU A 576 0.37 22.99 -22.29
C GLU A 576 1.74 23.09 -21.61
N LYS A 577 2.69 23.76 -22.22
CA LYS A 577 4.03 24.05 -21.67
C LYS A 577 4.83 22.79 -21.31
N ASN A 578 4.55 21.67 -21.97
CA ASN A 578 5.32 20.44 -21.79
C ASN A 578 6.46 20.38 -22.79
N ASP A 579 7.62 19.96 -22.33
CA ASP A 579 8.79 19.68 -23.16
C ASP A 579 8.89 18.18 -23.43
N ILE A 580 8.71 17.79 -24.70
CA ILE A 580 8.60 16.39 -25.13
C ILE A 580 9.60 16.13 -26.25
N ASP A 581 10.55 15.23 -26.04
CA ASP A 581 11.65 14.96 -26.95
C ASP A 581 11.29 14.05 -28.16
N LEU A 582 10.00 13.89 -28.43
CA LEU A 582 9.49 13.27 -29.66
C LEU A 582 8.93 14.32 -30.62
N PRO A 583 8.97 14.02 -31.95
CA PRO A 583 8.47 14.97 -32.97
C PRO A 583 7.00 15.32 -32.82
N GLU A 584 6.20 14.40 -32.26
CA GLU A 584 4.75 14.58 -32.20
C GLU A 584 4.17 13.90 -30.97
N LEU A 585 3.30 14.60 -30.26
CA LEU A 585 2.41 14.04 -29.25
C LEU A 585 0.97 14.08 -29.79
N LEU A 586 0.31 12.93 -29.78
CA LEU A 586 -1.07 12.80 -30.22
C LEU A 586 -1.99 12.67 -29.00
N ILE A 587 -3.09 13.40 -29.05
CA ILE A 587 -4.17 13.23 -28.10
C ILE A 587 -5.26 12.41 -28.78
N ASN A 588 -5.46 11.19 -28.31
CA ASN A 588 -6.56 10.33 -28.73
C ASN A 588 -7.77 10.66 -27.87
N LYS A 589 -8.77 11.30 -28.45
CA LYS A 589 -10.01 11.56 -27.74
C LYS A 589 -11.09 10.55 -28.14
N ALA A 590 -11.89 10.08 -27.19
CA ALA A 590 -13.06 9.27 -27.49
C ALA A 590 -14.14 10.11 -28.23
N LYS A 591 -14.98 9.41 -29.02
CA LYS A 591 -16.02 10.07 -29.86
C LYS A 591 -16.97 10.95 -29.08
N GLU A 592 -17.25 10.57 -27.84
CA GLU A 592 -18.19 11.26 -26.95
C GLU A 592 -17.65 12.60 -26.43
N MET A 593 -16.34 12.88 -26.59
CA MET A 593 -15.74 14.12 -26.11
C MET A 593 -15.79 15.23 -27.16
N SER A 594 -16.19 16.42 -26.75
CA SER A 594 -16.04 17.63 -27.56
C SER A 594 -14.59 18.10 -27.61
N ILE A 595 -14.12 18.60 -28.74
CA ILE A 595 -12.79 19.24 -28.88
C ILE A 595 -12.68 20.49 -28.00
N ILE A 596 -13.76 21.22 -27.79
CA ILE A 596 -13.80 22.45 -26.98
C ILE A 596 -13.39 22.18 -25.54
N GLU A 597 -13.55 20.94 -25.05
CA GLU A 597 -13.14 20.53 -23.72
C GLU A 597 -11.61 20.40 -23.54
N ILE A 598 -10.83 20.48 -24.64
CA ILE A 598 -9.37 20.28 -24.59
C ILE A 598 -8.67 21.57 -25.03
N LYS A 599 -8.07 22.29 -24.08
CA LYS A 599 -7.19 23.40 -24.37
C LYS A 599 -5.74 22.89 -24.50
N THR A 600 -5.20 22.92 -25.73
CA THR A 600 -3.85 22.46 -26.02
C THR A 600 -3.31 23.12 -27.28
N ASN A 601 -1.97 23.19 -27.38
CA ASN A 601 -1.26 23.53 -28.62
C ASN A 601 -0.82 22.27 -29.40
N LEU A 602 -1.20 21.09 -28.96
CA LEU A 602 -0.83 19.81 -29.55
C LEU A 602 -1.90 19.32 -30.54
N LYS A 603 -1.50 18.41 -31.41
CA LYS A 603 -2.40 17.81 -32.40
C LYS A 603 -3.38 16.84 -31.72
N ILE A 604 -4.65 17.04 -31.96
CA ILE A 604 -5.71 16.13 -31.53
C ILE A 604 -6.03 15.19 -32.66
N ASN A 605 -5.90 13.90 -32.40
CA ASN A 605 -6.33 12.84 -33.31
C ASN A 605 -7.85 12.65 -33.14
N GLN A 606 -8.58 12.73 -34.22
CA GLN A 606 -10.02 12.40 -34.24
C GLN A 606 -10.13 10.95 -34.71
N PRO A 607 -10.85 10.09 -33.97
CA PRO A 607 -11.04 8.68 -34.35
C PRO A 607 -11.84 8.53 -35.63
#